data_b24a832f1b463a2f79e5445b33caa81a
#
_entry.id   b24a832f1b463a2f79e5445b33caa81a
#
_cell.length_a   1.000
_cell.length_b   1.000
_cell.length_c   1.000
_cell.angle_alpha   90.00
_cell.angle_beta   90.00
_cell.angle_gamma   90.00
#
_symmetry.space_group_name_H-M   'P 1'
#
loop_
_entity.id
_entity.type
_entity.pdbx_description
1 polymer ?
#
loop_
_entity_poly.entity_id
_entity_poly.type
_entity_poly.pdbx_seq_one_letter_code
_entity_poly.pdbx_strand_id
1 'polypeptide(L)'
;MELSLPYQRFLRFENFGHSLSAPSYCYRPTGVEEIAKLFKFAREAGLSVTLRGAGKSYNDAALNGGGIVLDLQRMNKILDWDPSSGLVRLEPGVTLQQLWQKVLPDGWWPPVVSGTMTTTLGGCLGSNIHGKNNFRAGPIGEHVVEFTALLPSGVEDKRALIAFLKRF
;
A
#
# COMPACT_ATOMS: atom_id res chain seq x y z
N MET A 1 -16.27 14.50 11.77
CA MET A 1 -15.52 15.48 10.95
C MET A 1 -16.19 15.51 9.59
N GLU A 2 -16.69 16.66 9.20
CA GLU A 2 -17.30 16.85 7.88
C GLU A 2 -16.20 16.77 6.81
N LEU A 3 -16.39 15.94 5.79
CA LEU A 3 -15.43 15.81 4.69
C LEU A 3 -15.70 16.94 3.70
N SER A 4 -14.64 17.62 3.27
CA SER A 4 -14.68 18.76 2.37
C SER A 4 -13.44 18.77 1.49
N LEU A 5 -13.42 19.61 0.46
CA LEU A 5 -12.29 19.80 -0.46
C LEU A 5 -11.54 21.12 -0.15
N PRO A 6 -10.90 21.27 1.00
CA PRO A 6 -10.22 22.51 1.33
C PRO A 6 -8.94 22.64 0.51
N TYR A 7 -8.64 23.88 0.08
CA TYR A 7 -7.44 24.17 -0.73
C TYR A 7 -6.13 23.66 -0.09
N GLN A 8 -6.03 23.66 1.23
CA GLN A 8 -4.86 23.17 1.96
C GLN A 8 -4.57 21.67 1.75
N ARG A 9 -5.57 20.90 1.26
CA ARG A 9 -5.39 19.50 0.89
C ARG A 9 -5.04 19.31 -0.58
N PHE A 10 -5.07 20.37 -1.40
CA PHE A 10 -4.75 20.31 -2.82
C PHE A 10 -3.25 20.37 -3.02
N LEU A 11 -2.62 19.19 -3.10
CA LEU A 11 -1.17 19.01 -3.16
C LEU A 11 -0.73 18.51 -4.52
N ARG A 12 0.47 18.87 -4.95
CA ARG A 12 1.09 18.34 -6.16
C ARG A 12 1.82 17.04 -5.84
N PHE A 13 1.49 15.99 -6.57
CA PHE A 13 2.17 14.70 -6.52
C PHE A 13 2.97 14.46 -7.79
N GLU A 14 4.08 13.75 -7.64
CA GLU A 14 4.93 13.30 -8.75
C GLU A 14 5.04 11.78 -8.75
N ASN A 15 5.31 11.20 -9.92
CA ASN A 15 5.70 9.81 -10.05
C ASN A 15 7.16 9.61 -9.61
N PHE A 16 7.64 8.36 -9.52
CA PHE A 16 8.99 8.06 -9.04
C PHE A 16 10.10 8.62 -9.96
N GLY A 17 9.86 8.69 -11.25
CA GLY A 17 10.81 9.23 -12.23
C GLY A 17 10.77 10.74 -12.39
N HIS A 18 9.92 11.47 -11.63
CA HIS A 18 9.72 12.93 -11.72
C HIS A 18 9.34 13.43 -13.13
N SER A 19 8.86 12.54 -13.99
CA SER A 19 8.46 12.85 -15.37
C SER A 19 6.99 13.26 -15.49
N LEU A 20 6.17 12.88 -14.51
CA LEU A 20 4.75 13.19 -14.45
C LEU A 20 4.39 13.79 -13.10
N SER A 21 3.48 14.75 -13.12
CA SER A 21 2.95 15.33 -11.89
C SER A 21 1.50 15.72 -12.04
N ALA A 22 0.73 15.62 -10.95
CA ALA A 22 -0.67 16.04 -10.92
C ALA A 22 -1.04 16.64 -9.56
N PRO A 23 -1.80 17.77 -9.52
CA PRO A 23 -2.38 18.27 -8.30
C PRO A 23 -3.63 17.47 -7.94
N SER A 24 -3.82 17.13 -6.67
CA SER A 24 -4.90 16.28 -6.17
C SER A 24 -5.25 16.61 -4.73
N TYR A 25 -6.47 16.32 -4.30
CA TYR A 25 -6.86 16.40 -2.89
C TYR A 25 -6.28 15.22 -2.11
N CYS A 26 -5.39 15.48 -1.18
CA CYS A 26 -4.71 14.46 -0.38
C CYS A 26 -5.42 14.19 0.94
N TYR A 27 -5.76 12.93 1.17
CA TYR A 27 -6.21 12.43 2.47
C TYR A 27 -5.26 11.33 2.94
N ARG A 28 -4.96 11.34 4.25
CA ARG A 28 -4.04 10.40 4.90
C ARG A 28 -4.76 9.61 5.98
N PRO A 29 -5.60 8.63 5.59
CA PRO A 29 -6.35 7.83 6.54
C PRO A 29 -5.44 7.01 7.45
N THR A 30 -5.94 6.73 8.65
CA THR A 30 -5.26 5.92 9.67
C THR A 30 -5.97 4.60 9.92
N GLY A 31 -7.09 4.33 9.23
CA GLY A 31 -7.88 3.12 9.38
C GLY A 31 -8.92 2.96 8.28
N VAL A 32 -9.47 1.75 8.22
CA VAL A 32 -10.41 1.29 7.18
C VAL A 32 -11.71 2.10 7.18
N GLU A 33 -12.23 2.44 8.35
CA GLU A 33 -13.46 3.24 8.49
C GLU A 33 -13.34 4.64 7.88
N GLU A 34 -12.15 5.25 8.00
CA GLU A 34 -11.87 6.55 7.40
C GLU A 34 -11.83 6.45 5.86
N ILE A 35 -11.24 5.37 5.33
CA ILE A 35 -11.24 5.09 3.89
C ILE A 35 -12.67 4.89 3.37
N ALA A 36 -13.50 4.12 4.08
CA ALA A 36 -14.90 3.91 3.69
C ALA A 36 -15.69 5.23 3.60
N LYS A 37 -15.50 6.13 4.56
CA LYS A 37 -16.09 7.47 4.54
C LYS A 37 -15.59 8.30 3.35
N LEU A 38 -14.30 8.21 3.03
CA LEU A 38 -13.69 8.90 1.88
C LEU A 38 -14.20 8.35 0.54
N PHE A 39 -14.40 7.05 0.42
CA PHE A 39 -15.02 6.46 -0.77
C PHE A 39 -16.47 6.95 -0.96
N LYS A 40 -17.27 6.99 0.12
CA LYS A 40 -18.63 7.55 0.08
C LYS A 40 -18.60 9.02 -0.38
N PHE A 41 -17.78 9.83 0.27
CA PHE A 41 -17.63 11.24 -0.06
C PHE A 41 -17.22 11.47 -1.54
N ALA A 42 -16.24 10.69 -2.03
CA ALA A 42 -15.80 10.79 -3.41
C ALA A 42 -16.92 10.50 -4.40
N ARG A 43 -17.74 9.45 -4.15
CA ARG A 43 -18.91 9.15 -4.99
C ARG A 43 -19.94 10.27 -4.99
N GLU A 44 -20.24 10.85 -3.82
CA GLU A 44 -21.20 11.93 -3.68
C GLU A 44 -20.71 13.23 -4.38
N ALA A 45 -19.38 13.44 -4.37
CA ALA A 45 -18.74 14.59 -5.04
C ALA A 45 -18.43 14.35 -6.52
N GLY A 46 -18.69 13.16 -7.07
CA GLY A 46 -18.36 12.81 -8.45
C GLY A 46 -16.84 12.76 -8.74
N LEU A 47 -16.02 12.48 -7.73
CA LEU A 47 -14.55 12.47 -7.84
C LEU A 47 -13.99 11.06 -7.93
N SER A 48 -12.96 10.90 -8.76
CA SER A 48 -12.15 9.68 -8.78
C SER A 48 -11.25 9.59 -7.55
N VAL A 49 -10.88 8.35 -7.17
CA VAL A 49 -9.99 8.06 -6.07
C VAL A 49 -8.82 7.22 -6.56
N THR A 50 -7.61 7.57 -6.15
CA THR A 50 -6.40 6.77 -6.34
C THR A 50 -5.75 6.48 -5.00
N LEU A 51 -5.28 5.25 -4.83
CA LEU A 51 -4.50 4.85 -3.67
C LEU A 51 -3.02 5.14 -3.93
N ARG A 52 -2.34 5.68 -2.93
CA ARG A 52 -0.91 5.96 -2.98
C ARG A 52 -0.20 5.41 -1.75
N GLY A 53 0.82 4.58 -1.98
CA GLY A 53 1.81 4.22 -0.98
C GLY A 53 3.00 5.19 -1.01
N ALA A 54 4.21 4.67 -1.08
CA ALA A 54 5.44 5.48 -1.12
C ALA A 54 5.70 6.21 -2.46
N GLY A 55 4.78 6.15 -3.43
CA GLY A 55 4.90 6.85 -4.72
C GLY A 55 6.03 6.34 -5.61
N LYS A 56 6.30 5.03 -5.57
CA LYS A 56 7.41 4.41 -6.33
C LYS A 56 7.01 3.84 -7.69
N SER A 57 5.84 4.22 -8.21
CA SER A 57 5.43 3.90 -9.59
C SER A 57 6.10 4.85 -10.57
N TYR A 58 6.62 4.31 -11.68
CA TYR A 58 7.26 5.10 -12.75
C TYR A 58 6.25 5.78 -13.67
N ASN A 59 5.03 5.26 -13.75
CA ASN A 59 3.92 5.83 -14.51
C ASN A 59 2.98 6.66 -13.61
N ASP A 60 1.77 6.90 -14.06
CA ASP A 60 0.72 7.70 -13.41
C ASP A 60 -0.12 6.92 -12.38
N ALA A 61 0.13 5.62 -12.15
CA ALA A 61 -0.70 4.75 -11.30
C ALA A 61 -0.97 5.29 -9.88
N ALA A 62 -0.09 6.16 -9.36
CA ALA A 62 -0.23 6.80 -8.05
C ALA A 62 -0.55 8.30 -8.13
N LEU A 63 -1.03 8.77 -9.30
CA LEU A 63 -1.44 10.16 -9.57
C LEU A 63 -2.93 10.23 -9.88
N ASN A 64 -3.58 11.36 -9.58
CA ASN A 64 -5.01 11.55 -9.86
C ASN A 64 -5.34 13.05 -10.01
N GLY A 65 -5.09 13.60 -11.17
CA GLY A 65 -5.27 15.03 -11.43
C GLY A 65 -6.70 15.51 -11.17
N GLY A 66 -6.86 16.46 -10.25
CA GLY A 66 -8.15 17.00 -9.83
C GLY A 66 -9.00 16.11 -8.93
N GLY A 67 -8.65 14.83 -8.77
CA GLY A 67 -9.35 13.88 -7.92
C GLY A 67 -8.77 13.77 -6.51
N ILE A 68 -9.11 12.67 -5.83
CA ILE A 68 -8.67 12.36 -4.46
C ILE A 68 -7.53 11.35 -4.50
N VAL A 69 -6.44 11.64 -3.79
CA VAL A 69 -5.37 10.70 -3.47
C VAL A 69 -5.50 10.29 -2.01
N LEU A 70 -5.63 8.99 -1.76
CA LEU A 70 -5.52 8.40 -0.43
C LEU A 70 -4.08 7.94 -0.21
N ASP A 71 -3.32 8.73 0.53
CA ASP A 71 -1.95 8.41 0.95
C ASP A 71 -2.01 7.48 2.16
N LEU A 72 -1.72 6.20 1.94
CA LEU A 72 -1.86 5.14 2.94
C LEU A 72 -0.63 4.96 3.83
N GLN A 73 0.38 5.80 3.73
CA GLN A 73 1.64 5.65 4.47
C GLN A 73 1.48 5.76 6.01
N ARG A 74 0.35 6.29 6.49
CA ARG A 74 0.03 6.34 7.93
C ARG A 74 -0.54 5.02 8.48
N MET A 75 -1.01 4.13 7.62
CA MET A 75 -1.41 2.77 7.97
C MET A 75 -0.19 1.85 7.86
N ASN A 76 0.76 1.98 8.80
CA ASN A 76 2.08 1.37 8.73
C ASN A 76 2.45 0.51 9.93
N LYS A 77 1.45 -0.08 10.58
CA LYS A 77 1.67 -0.96 11.73
C LYS A 77 1.93 -2.40 11.26
N ILE A 78 2.90 -3.04 11.88
CA ILE A 78 3.01 -4.50 11.89
C ILE A 78 2.08 -4.97 13.02
N LEU A 79 1.00 -5.66 12.63
CA LEU A 79 -0.10 -6.01 13.53
C LEU A 79 0.20 -7.28 14.32
N ASP A 80 0.91 -8.24 13.67
CA ASP A 80 1.28 -9.51 14.26
C ASP A 80 2.53 -10.07 13.56
N TRP A 81 3.37 -10.81 14.31
CA TRP A 81 4.56 -11.46 13.79
C TRP A 81 4.78 -12.78 14.53
N ASP A 82 4.76 -13.89 13.81
CA ASP A 82 5.08 -15.22 14.35
C ASP A 82 6.41 -15.73 13.76
N PRO A 83 7.51 -15.65 14.52
CA PRO A 83 8.81 -16.13 14.05
C PRO A 83 8.91 -17.66 13.94
N SER A 84 7.96 -18.42 14.49
CA SER A 84 7.97 -19.88 14.37
C SER A 84 7.47 -20.34 13.00
N SER A 85 6.48 -19.67 12.45
CA SER A 85 5.89 -19.95 11.13
C SER A 85 6.41 -19.03 10.03
N GLY A 86 6.97 -17.86 10.36
CA GLY A 86 7.33 -16.83 9.40
C GLY A 86 6.13 -16.03 8.88
N LEU A 87 5.00 -16.05 9.59
CA LEU A 87 3.80 -15.31 9.21
C LEU A 87 3.82 -13.91 9.82
N VAL A 88 3.52 -12.92 9.00
CA VAL A 88 3.38 -11.53 9.44
C VAL A 88 2.05 -10.96 8.96
N ARG A 89 1.32 -10.28 9.85
CA ARG A 89 0.15 -9.46 9.51
C ARG A 89 0.52 -7.99 9.65
N LEU A 90 0.19 -7.22 8.62
CA LEU A 90 0.58 -5.82 8.56
C LEU A 90 -0.42 -4.95 7.80
N GLU A 91 -0.34 -3.65 8.03
CA GLU A 91 -1.08 -2.63 7.31
C GLU A 91 -0.42 -2.30 5.95
N PRO A 92 -1.17 -1.80 4.96
CA PRO A 92 -0.69 -1.61 3.58
C PRO A 92 0.44 -0.58 3.44
N GLY A 93 0.58 0.35 4.37
CA GLY A 93 1.62 1.39 4.37
C GLY A 93 2.96 0.94 4.98
N VAL A 94 3.05 -0.27 5.53
CA VAL A 94 4.33 -0.83 5.98
C VAL A 94 5.28 -0.96 4.79
N THR A 95 6.52 -0.50 4.93
CA THR A 95 7.54 -0.63 3.89
C THR A 95 8.28 -1.96 3.97
N LEU A 96 8.88 -2.41 2.86
CA LEU A 96 9.79 -3.56 2.86
C LEU A 96 10.93 -3.38 3.88
N GLN A 97 11.42 -2.14 4.05
CA GLN A 97 12.45 -1.84 5.04
C GLN A 97 11.99 -2.07 6.48
N GLN A 98 10.78 -1.60 6.83
CA GLN A 98 10.21 -1.82 8.16
C GLN A 98 9.97 -3.32 8.41
N LEU A 99 9.45 -4.04 7.42
CA LEU A 99 9.28 -5.49 7.50
C LEU A 99 10.62 -6.18 7.72
N TRP A 100 11.62 -5.90 6.89
CA TRP A 100 12.96 -6.47 7.02
C TRP A 100 13.56 -6.22 8.40
N GLN A 101 13.54 -4.98 8.88
CA GLN A 101 14.06 -4.62 10.20
C GLN A 101 13.37 -5.38 11.34
N LYS A 102 12.08 -5.68 11.18
CA LYS A 102 11.32 -6.44 12.17
C LYS A 102 11.69 -7.91 12.20
N VAL A 103 11.86 -8.55 11.04
CA VAL A 103 11.97 -10.02 10.94
C VAL A 103 13.40 -10.54 10.92
N LEU A 104 14.36 -9.69 10.55
CA LEU A 104 15.78 -10.07 10.45
C LEU A 104 16.39 -10.60 11.77
N PRO A 105 16.11 -10.00 12.93
CA PRO A 105 16.65 -10.52 14.20
C PRO A 105 16.24 -11.97 14.50
N ASP A 106 15.10 -12.42 13.97
CA ASP A 106 14.59 -13.77 14.12
C ASP A 106 15.08 -14.72 12.99
N GLY A 107 15.99 -14.27 12.13
CA GLY A 107 16.57 -15.05 11.02
C GLY A 107 15.66 -15.13 9.79
N TRP A 108 14.76 -14.16 9.57
CA TRP A 108 13.85 -14.13 8.44
C TRP A 108 14.14 -12.99 7.48
N TRP A 109 13.77 -13.19 6.22
CA TRP A 109 13.96 -12.21 5.14
C TRP A 109 12.76 -12.18 4.20
N PRO A 110 12.29 -11.00 3.74
CA PRO A 110 11.25 -10.90 2.72
C PRO A 110 11.68 -11.64 1.43
N PRO A 111 10.89 -12.59 0.91
CA PRO A 111 11.30 -13.40 -0.25
C PRO A 111 11.42 -12.59 -1.53
N VAL A 112 10.69 -11.48 -1.63
CA VAL A 112 10.69 -10.57 -2.79
C VAL A 112 11.04 -9.16 -2.33
N VAL A 113 12.11 -8.61 -2.88
CA VAL A 113 12.55 -7.23 -2.64
C VAL A 113 12.73 -6.54 -3.99
N SER A 114 12.01 -5.45 -4.20
CA SER A 114 12.15 -4.61 -5.40
C SER A 114 13.46 -3.83 -5.41
N GLY A 115 13.70 -3.00 -6.42
CA GLY A 115 14.90 -2.17 -6.54
C GLY A 115 15.13 -1.16 -5.39
N THR A 116 14.13 -0.97 -4.53
CA THR A 116 14.21 -0.16 -3.31
C THR A 116 13.38 -0.77 -2.19
N MET A 117 13.86 -0.67 -0.95
CA MET A 117 13.13 -1.14 0.23
C MET A 117 12.12 -0.13 0.79
N THR A 118 12.02 1.05 0.21
CA THR A 118 11.08 2.10 0.64
C THR A 118 9.67 1.95 0.04
N THR A 119 9.43 0.93 -0.80
CA THR A 119 8.10 0.59 -1.32
C THR A 119 7.21 0.07 -0.19
N THR A 120 5.93 0.45 -0.19
CA THR A 120 4.93 -0.06 0.76
C THR A 120 4.39 -1.41 0.34
N LEU A 121 4.06 -2.29 1.30
CA LEU A 121 3.59 -3.66 1.02
C LEU A 121 2.26 -3.65 0.24
N GLY A 122 1.34 -2.72 0.53
CA GLY A 122 0.12 -2.55 -0.26
C GLY A 122 0.42 -2.18 -1.72
N GLY A 123 1.40 -1.28 -1.97
CA GLY A 123 1.85 -0.95 -3.32
C GLY A 123 2.57 -2.12 -4.00
N CYS A 124 3.36 -2.88 -3.25
CA CYS A 124 4.02 -4.09 -3.73
C CYS A 124 3.00 -5.14 -4.21
N LEU A 125 1.97 -5.40 -3.39
CA LEU A 125 0.90 -6.34 -3.73
C LEU A 125 0.06 -5.85 -4.91
N GLY A 126 -0.38 -4.60 -4.89
CA GLY A 126 -1.20 -4.02 -5.96
C GLY A 126 -0.53 -3.98 -7.33
N SER A 127 0.81 -3.98 -7.36
CA SER A 127 1.61 -4.07 -8.60
C SER A 127 2.16 -5.47 -8.86
N ASN A 128 1.87 -6.44 -8.00
CA ASN A 128 2.44 -7.80 -8.00
C ASN A 128 3.95 -7.78 -8.30
N ILE A 129 4.70 -6.99 -7.52
CA ILE A 129 6.13 -6.75 -7.78
C ILE A 129 6.94 -8.04 -7.77
N HIS A 130 8.05 -8.00 -8.46
CA HIS A 130 9.09 -9.03 -8.41
C HIS A 130 10.47 -8.41 -8.07
N GLY A 131 11.37 -9.24 -7.58
CA GLY A 131 12.77 -8.89 -7.32
C GLY A 131 13.71 -9.42 -8.39
N LYS A 132 15.01 -9.15 -8.24
CA LYS A 132 16.07 -9.72 -9.12
C LYS A 132 16.14 -11.25 -9.06
N ASN A 133 15.59 -11.84 -8.00
CA ASN A 133 15.50 -13.30 -7.79
C ASN A 133 14.19 -13.90 -8.32
N ASN A 134 13.46 -13.20 -9.18
CA ASN A 134 12.14 -13.61 -9.71
C ASN A 134 12.16 -15.01 -10.34
N PHE A 135 13.22 -15.36 -11.03
CA PHE A 135 13.40 -16.68 -11.65
C PHE A 135 13.31 -17.85 -10.64
N ARG A 136 13.48 -17.58 -9.36
CA ARG A 136 13.43 -18.56 -8.26
C ARG A 136 12.32 -18.30 -7.25
N ALA A 137 12.08 -17.03 -6.93
CA ALA A 137 11.16 -16.62 -5.89
C ALA A 137 9.75 -16.31 -6.42
N GLY A 138 9.59 -16.03 -7.72
CA GLY A 138 8.34 -15.54 -8.27
C GLY A 138 8.00 -14.11 -7.83
N PRO A 139 6.82 -13.60 -8.17
CA PRO A 139 6.31 -12.32 -7.73
C PRO A 139 5.79 -12.39 -6.29
N ILE A 140 5.55 -11.20 -5.69
CA ILE A 140 5.14 -11.10 -4.28
C ILE A 140 3.80 -11.80 -4.00
N GLY A 141 2.88 -11.83 -4.95
CA GLY A 141 1.58 -12.47 -4.78
C GLY A 141 1.66 -13.97 -4.46
N GLU A 142 2.73 -14.66 -4.83
CA GLU A 142 2.97 -16.08 -4.49
C GLU A 142 3.35 -16.29 -3.01
N HIS A 143 3.65 -15.21 -2.30
CA HIS A 143 4.06 -15.21 -0.91
C HIS A 143 3.03 -14.58 0.01
N VAL A 144 1.88 -14.18 -0.49
CA VAL A 144 0.80 -13.59 0.29
C VAL A 144 -0.28 -14.63 0.49
N VAL A 145 -0.72 -14.92 1.73
CA VAL A 145 -1.71 -15.96 2.05
C VAL A 145 -3.09 -15.39 2.29
N GLU A 146 -3.21 -14.17 2.83
CA GLU A 146 -4.50 -13.52 3.06
C GLU A 146 -4.40 -12.01 2.93
N PHE A 147 -5.39 -11.37 2.34
CA PHE A 147 -5.57 -9.92 2.47
C PHE A 147 -7.05 -9.58 2.65
N THR A 148 -7.31 -8.47 3.34
CA THR A 148 -8.63 -7.87 3.40
C THR A 148 -8.64 -6.66 2.46
N ALA A 149 -9.54 -6.65 1.49
CA ALA A 149 -9.75 -5.53 0.58
C ALA A 149 -11.00 -4.76 0.99
N LEU A 150 -10.89 -3.43 1.09
CA LEU A 150 -12.05 -2.56 1.17
C LEU A 150 -12.44 -2.15 -0.26
N LEU A 151 -13.63 -2.56 -0.67
CA LEU A 151 -14.17 -2.21 -1.98
C LEU A 151 -14.67 -0.76 -2.01
N PRO A 152 -14.73 -0.13 -3.20
CA PRO A 152 -15.29 1.24 -3.34
C PRO A 152 -16.73 1.37 -2.85
N SER A 153 -17.50 0.25 -2.78
CA SER A 153 -18.84 0.19 -2.16
C SER A 153 -18.83 0.41 -0.65
N GLY A 154 -17.67 0.31 0.01
CA GLY A 154 -17.52 0.31 1.46
C GLY A 154 -17.64 -1.07 2.10
N VAL A 155 -17.78 -2.11 1.30
CA VAL A 155 -17.85 -3.52 1.78
C VAL A 155 -16.41 -4.06 1.90
N GLU A 156 -16.10 -4.70 3.02
CA GLU A 156 -14.87 -5.47 3.17
C GLU A 156 -15.01 -6.83 2.48
N ASP A 157 -14.07 -7.15 1.61
CA ASP A 157 -13.94 -8.47 0.98
C ASP A 157 -12.69 -9.16 1.52
N LYS A 158 -12.91 -10.29 2.21
CA LYS A 158 -11.81 -11.12 2.72
C LYS A 158 -11.48 -12.16 1.66
N ARG A 159 -10.34 -12.00 0.99
CA ARG A 159 -9.79 -13.00 0.07
C ARG A 159 -8.52 -13.58 0.66
N ALA A 160 -8.49 -14.91 0.74
CA ALA A 160 -7.43 -15.63 1.40
C ALA A 160 -6.11 -15.54 0.62
N LEU A 161 -5.11 -14.94 1.24
CA LEU A 161 -3.74 -14.83 0.74
C LEU A 161 -2.77 -14.56 1.90
N ILE A 162 -1.84 -15.45 2.25
CA ILE A 162 -0.89 -15.29 3.36
C ILE A 162 0.52 -15.02 2.86
N ALA A 163 1.32 -14.21 3.57
CA ALA A 163 2.72 -14.00 3.26
C ALA A 163 3.61 -15.02 3.98
N PHE A 164 4.33 -15.85 3.23
CA PHE A 164 5.42 -16.65 3.74
C PHE A 164 6.74 -15.89 3.60
N LEU A 165 7.44 -15.70 4.70
CA LEU A 165 8.82 -15.27 4.70
C LEU A 165 9.73 -16.50 4.59
N LYS A 166 10.90 -16.36 3.97
CA LYS A 166 11.90 -17.46 3.94
C LYS A 166 12.83 -17.32 5.12
N ARG A 167 13.01 -18.44 5.82
CA ARG A 167 14.06 -18.58 6.84
C ARG A 167 15.41 -18.75 6.14
N PHE A 168 16.45 -18.09 6.65
CA PHE A 168 17.84 -18.29 6.23
C PHE A 168 18.38 -19.62 6.75
#